data_8c38dc3c4c1a8792b9d9f9b2604ecd70
#
_entry.id   8c38dc3c4c1a8792b9d9f9b2604ecd70
#
_cell.length_a   1.000
_cell.length_b   1.000
_cell.length_c   1.000
_cell.angle_alpha   90.00
_cell.angle_beta   90.00
_cell.angle_gamma   90.00
#
_symmetry.space_group_name_H-M   'P 1'
#
loop_
_entity.id
_entity.type
_entity.pdbx_description
1 polymer ?
#
loop_
_entity_poly.entity_id
_entity_poly.type
_entity_poly.pdbx_seq_one_letter_code
_entity_poly.pdbx_strand_id
1 'polypeptide(L)'
;NLKAPAILIQNFKKLLKNSEGNIINIIDQRVEKLTPYFFSYTLSKSSLFTLTKTTAMKLAPNIRVNGISPGPTLKNSRQSESHFRKQWKSVLLKKKVELESICDGVKFLMRNENITGEIINIDSGQRLAWNTPDIINTKE
;
A
#
# COMPACT_ATOMS: atom_id res chain seq x y z
N ASN A 1 8.89 8.65 4.14
CA ASN A 1 7.92 7.53 4.03
C ASN A 1 7.59 6.84 5.36
N LEU A 2 8.33 7.09 6.45
CA LEU A 2 8.06 6.55 7.78
C LEU A 2 7.92 7.64 8.84
N LYS A 3 8.93 8.52 8.98
CA LYS A 3 8.98 9.53 10.03
C LYS A 3 7.76 10.46 9.99
N ALA A 4 7.42 11.00 8.81
CA ALA A 4 6.29 11.91 8.68
C ALA A 4 4.95 11.24 9.03
N PRO A 5 4.58 10.05 8.47
CA PRO A 5 3.38 9.34 8.90
C PRO A 5 3.34 9.07 10.41
N ALA A 6 4.44 8.64 11.03
CA ALA A 6 4.48 8.38 12.46
C ALA A 6 4.18 9.63 13.29
N ILE A 7 4.79 10.77 12.94
CA ILE A 7 4.54 12.06 13.61
C ILE A 7 3.08 12.51 13.38
N LEU A 8 2.56 12.37 12.16
CA LEU A 8 1.17 12.73 11.85
C LEU A 8 0.17 11.90 12.65
N ILE A 9 0.38 10.59 12.77
CA ILE A 9 -0.45 9.69 13.58
C ILE A 9 -0.44 10.13 15.06
N GLN A 10 0.74 10.43 15.62
CA GLN A 10 0.87 10.88 17.01
C GLN A 10 0.11 12.20 17.25
N ASN A 11 0.27 13.17 16.35
CA ASN A 11 -0.39 14.48 16.46
C ASN A 11 -1.89 14.37 16.23
N PHE A 12 -2.33 13.57 15.27
CA PHE A 12 -3.75 13.30 15.03
C PHE A 12 -4.44 12.74 16.27
N LYS A 13 -3.83 11.74 16.93
CA LYS A 13 -4.34 11.20 18.19
C LYS A 13 -4.46 12.28 19.29
N LYS A 14 -3.43 13.14 19.43
CA LYS A 14 -3.43 14.21 20.44
C LYS A 14 -4.56 15.21 20.19
N LEU A 15 -4.81 15.57 18.92
CA LEU A 15 -5.85 16.52 18.52
C LEU A 15 -7.25 15.96 18.70
N LEU A 16 -7.48 14.70 18.39
CA LEU A 16 -8.79 14.04 18.52
C LEU A 16 -9.21 13.81 19.98
N LYS A 17 -8.26 13.83 20.91
CA LYS A 17 -8.53 13.49 22.33
C LYS A 17 -9.25 12.13 22.45
N ASN A 18 -10.56 12.14 22.70
CA ASN A 18 -11.41 10.96 22.84
C ASN A 18 -12.41 10.79 21.67
N SER A 19 -12.30 11.61 20.62
CA SER A 19 -13.17 11.50 19.46
C SER A 19 -12.75 10.36 18.55
N GLU A 20 -13.68 9.89 17.74
CA GLU A 20 -13.43 8.86 16.72
C GLU A 20 -12.60 9.40 15.56
N GLY A 21 -11.82 8.52 14.96
CA GLY A 21 -10.99 8.88 13.82
C GLY A 21 -10.66 7.71 12.90
N ASN A 22 -10.22 8.06 11.71
CA ASN A 22 -9.77 7.08 10.72
C ASN A 22 -8.47 7.54 10.06
N ILE A 23 -7.49 6.66 10.00
CA ILE A 23 -6.19 6.88 9.40
C ILE A 23 -6.01 5.85 8.28
N ILE A 24 -5.65 6.32 7.09
CA ILE A 24 -5.35 5.45 5.96
C ILE A 24 -3.94 5.78 5.47
N ASN A 25 -3.03 4.83 5.62
CA ASN A 25 -1.64 4.92 5.17
C ASN A 25 -1.49 4.42 3.74
N ILE A 26 -0.73 5.14 2.92
CA ILE A 26 -0.37 4.67 1.58
C ILE A 26 0.93 3.88 1.68
N ILE A 27 0.80 2.57 1.56
CA ILE A 27 1.89 1.60 1.62
C ILE A 27 2.54 1.46 0.22
N ASP A 28 2.96 0.29 -0.16
CA ASP A 28 3.43 -0.09 -1.49
C ASP A 28 3.45 -1.61 -1.61
N GLN A 29 3.16 -2.16 -2.77
CA GLN A 29 3.18 -3.61 -3.01
C GLN A 29 4.57 -4.26 -2.76
N ARG A 30 5.67 -3.45 -2.73
CA ARG A 30 7.03 -3.93 -2.45
C ARG A 30 7.20 -4.50 -1.05
N VAL A 31 6.30 -4.23 -0.13
CA VAL A 31 6.34 -4.83 1.21
C VAL A 31 6.05 -6.34 1.17
N GLU A 32 5.34 -6.80 0.15
CA GLU A 32 5.03 -8.22 -0.09
C GLU A 32 5.89 -8.81 -1.22
N LYS A 33 6.32 -7.99 -2.21
CA LYS A 33 7.21 -8.41 -3.29
C LYS A 33 8.58 -7.75 -3.16
N LEU A 34 9.45 -8.37 -2.42
CA LEU A 34 10.83 -7.88 -2.19
C LEU A 34 11.66 -7.92 -3.47
N THR A 35 12.60 -7.01 -3.57
CA THR A 35 13.60 -6.91 -4.64
C THR A 35 14.91 -6.40 -4.05
N PRO A 36 16.08 -6.74 -4.60
CA PRO A 36 17.35 -6.22 -4.11
C PRO A 36 17.56 -4.73 -4.45
N TYR A 37 16.65 -4.12 -5.20
CA TYR A 37 16.69 -2.70 -5.55
C TYR A 37 15.80 -1.88 -4.59
N PHE A 38 16.05 -0.57 -4.49
CA PHE A 38 15.26 0.38 -3.67
C PHE A 38 15.24 0.04 -2.18
N PHE A 39 16.38 -0.38 -1.65
CA PHE A 39 16.53 -0.88 -0.29
C PHE A 39 15.92 0.06 0.78
N SER A 40 16.36 1.32 0.84
CA SER A 40 15.87 2.28 1.84
C SER A 40 14.37 2.58 1.69
N TYR A 41 13.87 2.61 0.46
CA TYR A 41 12.44 2.77 0.19
C TYR A 41 11.63 1.57 0.70
N THR A 42 12.08 0.36 0.37
CA THR A 42 11.45 -0.89 0.81
C THR A 42 11.41 -0.98 2.33
N LEU A 43 12.52 -0.71 3.02
CA LEU A 43 12.57 -0.68 4.47
C LEU A 43 11.58 0.33 5.06
N SER A 44 11.53 1.56 4.51
CA SER A 44 10.62 2.58 5.02
C SER A 44 9.15 2.21 4.82
N LYS A 45 8.79 1.56 3.72
CA LYS A 45 7.42 1.09 3.47
C LYS A 45 7.05 -0.14 4.30
N SER A 46 7.98 -1.07 4.50
CA SER A 46 7.79 -2.21 5.42
C SER A 46 7.60 -1.76 6.86
N SER A 47 8.36 -0.75 7.29
CA SER A 47 8.15 -0.14 8.60
C SER A 47 6.78 0.55 8.71
N LEU A 48 6.33 1.24 7.66
CA LEU A 48 4.99 1.85 7.63
C LEU A 48 3.87 0.79 7.64
N PHE A 49 4.07 -0.33 6.95
CA PHE A 49 3.16 -1.49 7.00
C PHE A 49 3.01 -2.01 8.45
N THR A 50 4.12 -2.24 9.14
CA THR A 50 4.13 -2.65 10.53
C THR A 50 3.52 -1.59 11.45
N LEU A 51 3.87 -0.32 11.25
CA LEU A 51 3.32 0.81 12.00
C LEU A 51 1.79 0.88 11.86
N THR A 52 1.25 0.64 10.67
CA THR A 52 -0.21 0.60 10.43
C THR A 52 -0.89 -0.42 11.34
N LYS A 53 -0.39 -1.64 11.39
CA LYS A 53 -0.95 -2.72 12.20
C LYS A 53 -0.80 -2.45 13.71
N THR A 54 0.38 -2.04 14.13
CA THR A 54 0.64 -1.80 15.56
C THR A 54 -0.10 -0.58 16.10
N THR A 55 -0.27 0.47 15.29
CA THR A 55 -1.07 1.63 15.68
C THR A 55 -2.57 1.33 15.65
N ALA A 56 -3.05 0.48 14.76
CA ALA A 56 -4.43 -0.02 14.80
C ALA A 56 -4.74 -0.68 16.15
N MET A 57 -3.86 -1.57 16.62
CA MET A 57 -4.00 -2.22 17.96
C MET A 57 -3.97 -1.18 19.08
N LYS A 58 -3.07 -0.19 19.02
CA LYS A 58 -2.88 0.78 20.10
C LYS A 58 -3.97 1.83 20.18
N LEU A 59 -4.57 2.21 19.06
CA LEU A 59 -5.49 3.33 18.96
C LEU A 59 -6.97 2.92 18.96
N ALA A 60 -7.26 1.62 18.86
CA ALA A 60 -8.60 1.10 19.07
C ALA A 60 -9.07 1.36 20.52
N PRO A 61 -10.39 1.52 20.76
CA PRO A 61 -11.47 1.45 19.78
C PRO A 61 -11.71 2.78 19.02
N ASN A 62 -11.14 3.88 19.46
CA ASN A 62 -11.53 5.21 19.01
C ASN A 62 -11.00 5.57 17.61
N ILE A 63 -9.81 5.07 17.23
CA ILE A 63 -9.19 5.41 15.95
C ILE A 63 -8.90 4.12 15.19
N ARG A 64 -9.49 3.99 14.02
CA ARG A 64 -9.17 2.93 13.07
C ARG A 64 -7.95 3.32 12.23
N VAL A 65 -7.05 2.38 12.00
CA VAL A 65 -5.85 2.59 11.19
C VAL A 65 -5.74 1.48 10.15
N ASN A 66 -5.80 1.84 8.88
CA ASN A 66 -5.73 0.92 7.76
C ASN A 66 -4.70 1.41 6.73
N GLY A 67 -4.50 0.62 5.70
CA GLY A 67 -3.60 0.97 4.60
C GLY A 67 -4.15 0.61 3.23
N ILE A 68 -3.61 1.28 2.22
CA ILE A 68 -3.75 0.89 0.81
C ILE A 68 -2.36 0.67 0.26
N SER A 69 -2.20 -0.42 -0.46
CA SER A 69 -0.94 -0.80 -1.12
C SER A 69 -1.13 -0.73 -2.65
N PRO A 70 -0.79 0.43 -3.26
CA PRO A 70 -0.96 0.61 -4.70
C PRO A 70 0.08 -0.13 -5.52
N GLY A 71 -0.31 -0.51 -6.74
CA GLY A 71 0.57 -0.89 -7.82
C GLY A 71 0.96 0.30 -8.73
N PRO A 72 1.26 0.03 -10.01
CA PRO A 72 1.71 1.05 -10.97
C PRO A 72 0.56 2.00 -11.34
N THR A 73 0.42 3.10 -10.61
CA THR A 73 -0.65 4.09 -10.74
C THR A 73 -0.20 5.31 -11.55
N LEU A 74 0.84 5.97 -11.09
CA LEU A 74 1.41 7.16 -11.73
C LEU A 74 2.90 6.97 -12.02
N LYS A 75 3.32 7.47 -13.16
CA LYS A 75 4.74 7.55 -13.51
C LYS A 75 5.46 8.53 -12.58
N ASN A 76 6.58 8.14 -12.02
CA ASN A 76 7.43 9.07 -11.27
C ASN A 76 8.32 9.90 -12.21
N SER A 77 8.87 11.00 -11.69
CA SER A 77 9.70 11.94 -12.47
C SER A 77 10.98 11.34 -13.09
N ARG A 78 11.49 10.24 -12.51
CA ARG A 78 12.71 9.55 -12.98
C ARG A 78 12.41 8.42 -13.95
N GLN A 79 11.15 8.13 -14.24
CA GLN A 79 10.72 7.02 -15.06
C GLN A 79 10.31 7.51 -16.45
N SER A 80 10.80 6.87 -17.50
CA SER A 80 10.31 7.13 -18.87
C SER A 80 8.92 6.55 -19.08
N GLU A 81 8.19 7.06 -20.07
CA GLU A 81 6.85 6.55 -20.43
C GLU A 81 6.91 5.08 -20.86
N SER A 82 7.93 4.72 -21.65
CA SER A 82 8.15 3.34 -22.09
C SER A 82 8.41 2.40 -20.92
N HIS A 83 9.21 2.82 -19.93
CA HIS A 83 9.46 2.03 -18.72
C HIS A 83 8.19 1.88 -17.89
N PHE A 84 7.40 2.93 -17.67
CA PHE A 84 6.14 2.86 -16.96
C PHE A 84 5.15 1.92 -17.67
N ARG A 85 5.05 2.02 -19.00
CA ARG A 85 4.22 1.12 -19.80
C ARG A 85 4.66 -0.35 -19.67
N LYS A 86 5.98 -0.62 -19.71
CA LYS A 86 6.52 -1.96 -19.47
C LYS A 86 6.13 -2.48 -18.08
N GLN A 87 6.22 -1.64 -17.06
CA GLN A 87 5.88 -2.00 -15.69
C GLN A 87 4.42 -2.46 -15.55
N TRP A 88 3.44 -1.65 -15.97
CA TRP A 88 2.04 -2.04 -15.80
C TRP A 88 1.57 -3.13 -16.77
N LYS A 89 2.26 -3.32 -17.93
CA LYS A 89 2.02 -4.47 -18.80
C LYS A 89 2.56 -5.80 -18.24
N SER A 90 3.47 -5.75 -17.28
CA SER A 90 4.07 -6.94 -16.67
C SER A 90 3.33 -7.44 -15.42
N VAL A 91 2.33 -6.72 -14.92
CA VAL A 91 1.51 -7.19 -13.81
C VAL A 91 0.46 -8.21 -14.28
N LEU A 92 -0.10 -9.01 -13.38
CA LEU A 92 -1.00 -10.10 -13.76
C LEU A 92 -2.22 -9.65 -14.57
N LEU A 93 -2.87 -8.56 -14.17
CA LEU A 93 -4.03 -8.04 -14.89
C LEU A 93 -3.67 -7.22 -16.13
N LYS A 94 -2.35 -6.97 -16.38
CA LYS A 94 -1.85 -6.18 -17.52
C LYS A 94 -2.50 -4.80 -17.65
N LYS A 95 -2.91 -4.23 -16.52
CA LYS A 95 -3.59 -2.94 -16.42
C LYS A 95 -2.85 -2.03 -15.45
N LYS A 96 -2.78 -0.75 -15.80
CA LYS A 96 -2.42 0.32 -14.90
C LYS A 96 -3.49 0.41 -13.78
N VAL A 97 -3.08 0.71 -12.58
CA VAL A 97 -4.03 1.02 -11.50
C VAL A 97 -4.52 2.46 -11.71
N GLU A 98 -5.81 2.66 -11.84
CA GLU A 98 -6.38 3.99 -11.99
C GLU A 98 -6.50 4.69 -10.62
N LEU A 99 -6.40 6.02 -10.63
CA LEU A 99 -6.52 6.82 -9.39
C LEU A 99 -7.87 6.63 -8.72
N GLU A 100 -8.93 6.50 -9.52
CA GLU A 100 -10.30 6.23 -9.06
C GLU A 100 -10.37 4.96 -8.22
N SER A 101 -9.67 3.90 -8.61
CA SER A 101 -9.62 2.64 -7.84
C SER A 101 -8.99 2.85 -6.46
N ILE A 102 -7.95 3.69 -6.37
CA ILE A 102 -7.34 4.06 -5.08
C ILE A 102 -8.33 4.88 -4.25
N CYS A 103 -8.99 5.87 -4.85
CA CYS A 103 -10.00 6.69 -4.18
C CYS A 103 -11.17 5.84 -3.66
N ASP A 104 -11.61 4.85 -4.42
CA ASP A 104 -12.69 3.95 -4.01
C ASP A 104 -12.25 3.04 -2.86
N GLY A 105 -11.02 2.56 -2.86
CA GLY A 105 -10.42 1.86 -1.72
C GLY A 105 -10.39 2.72 -0.45
N VAL A 106 -10.03 3.99 -0.58
CA VAL A 106 -10.08 4.95 0.54
C VAL A 106 -11.51 5.11 1.05
N LYS A 107 -12.48 5.38 0.16
CA LYS A 107 -13.90 5.51 0.52
C LYS A 107 -14.44 4.23 1.17
N PHE A 108 -14.06 3.05 0.66
CA PHE A 108 -14.42 1.77 1.23
C PHE A 108 -13.96 1.67 2.69
N LEU A 109 -12.68 1.94 2.97
CA LEU A 109 -12.14 1.91 4.34
C LEU A 109 -12.73 2.99 5.25
N MET A 110 -13.13 4.13 4.68
CA MET A 110 -13.81 5.18 5.45
C MET A 110 -15.20 4.75 5.91
N ARG A 111 -15.97 4.10 5.04
CA ARG A 111 -17.37 3.71 5.30
C ARG A 111 -17.50 2.46 6.16
N ASN A 112 -16.51 1.56 6.15
CA ASN A 112 -16.60 0.28 6.86
C ASN A 112 -15.96 0.40 8.26
N GLU A 113 -16.79 0.58 9.25
CA GLU A 113 -16.39 0.84 10.63
C GLU A 113 -15.78 -0.37 11.34
N ASN A 114 -16.03 -1.56 10.86
CA ASN A 114 -15.53 -2.82 11.43
C ASN A 114 -14.14 -3.23 10.91
N ILE A 115 -13.47 -2.37 10.15
CA ILE A 115 -12.14 -2.68 9.56
C ILE A 115 -11.08 -1.82 10.24
N THR A 116 -10.10 -2.45 10.87
CA THR A 116 -8.88 -1.81 11.38
C THR A 116 -7.69 -2.77 11.30
N GLY A 117 -6.50 -2.25 11.01
CA GLY A 117 -5.27 -3.04 10.85
C GLY A 117 -5.14 -3.71 9.47
N GLU A 118 -6.07 -3.47 8.54
CA GLU A 118 -6.09 -4.08 7.22
C GLU A 118 -5.33 -3.25 6.20
N ILE A 119 -4.66 -3.92 5.27
CA ILE A 119 -4.01 -3.30 4.11
C ILE A 119 -4.61 -3.88 2.82
N ILE A 120 -5.33 -3.04 2.08
CA ILE A 120 -5.95 -3.43 0.81
C ILE A 120 -4.94 -3.25 -0.32
N ASN A 121 -4.65 -4.33 -1.02
CA ASN A 121 -3.79 -4.30 -2.20
C ASN A 121 -4.60 -3.92 -3.44
N ILE A 122 -4.27 -2.78 -4.04
CA ILE A 122 -4.83 -2.30 -5.32
C ILE A 122 -3.66 -2.18 -6.31
N ASP A 123 -3.14 -3.33 -6.75
CA ASP A 123 -1.85 -3.44 -7.43
C ASP A 123 -1.91 -4.19 -8.77
N SER A 124 -3.09 -4.47 -9.28
CA SER A 124 -3.30 -5.29 -10.49
C SER A 124 -2.57 -6.65 -10.43
N GLY A 125 -2.38 -7.19 -9.22
CA GLY A 125 -1.68 -8.44 -8.97
C GLY A 125 -0.15 -8.32 -9.07
N GLN A 126 0.43 -7.13 -8.97
CA GLN A 126 1.88 -6.92 -9.09
C GLN A 126 2.66 -7.70 -8.04
N ARG A 127 2.18 -7.80 -6.81
CA ARG A 127 2.84 -8.53 -5.72
C ARG A 127 2.88 -10.05 -5.95
N LEU A 128 1.95 -10.57 -6.76
CA LEU A 128 1.80 -12.00 -7.05
C LEU A 128 2.59 -12.45 -8.28
N ALA A 129 3.52 -11.66 -8.79
CA ALA A 129 4.35 -12.04 -9.94
C ALA A 129 5.19 -13.27 -9.60
N TRP A 130 5.04 -14.34 -10.39
CA TRP A 130 5.55 -15.67 -10.13
C TRP A 130 6.38 -16.25 -11.29
N ASN A 131 6.38 -15.62 -12.46
CA ASN A 131 7.05 -16.14 -13.66
C ASN A 131 8.55 -16.24 -13.44
N THR A 132 9.03 -17.44 -13.20
CA THR A 132 10.45 -17.78 -13.14
C THR A 132 10.80 -18.71 -14.31
N PRO A 133 12.07 -18.77 -14.77
CA PRO A 133 12.46 -19.55 -15.94
C PRO A 133 12.13 -21.05 -15.84
N ASP A 134 12.11 -21.58 -14.64
CA ASP A 134 11.81 -23.01 -14.36
C ASP A 134 10.32 -23.35 -14.47
N ILE A 135 9.43 -22.35 -14.35
CA ILE A 135 7.97 -22.56 -14.36
C ILE A 135 7.36 -22.11 -15.70
N ILE A 136 8.02 -21.23 -16.44
CA ILE A 136 7.50 -20.72 -17.72
C ILE A 136 7.36 -21.91 -18.71
N ASN A 137 6.14 -22.09 -19.24
CA ASN A 137 5.76 -23.14 -20.19
C ASN A 137 5.72 -24.57 -19.59
N THR A 138 5.76 -24.75 -18.28
CA THR A 138 5.45 -26.04 -17.66
C THR A 138 3.99 -26.37 -17.88
N LYS A 139 3.71 -27.58 -18.40
CA LYS A 139 2.34 -28.13 -18.52
C LYS A 139 2.12 -29.07 -17.34
N GLU A 140 1.05 -28.86 -16.62
CA GLU A 140 0.53 -29.85 -15.66
C GLU A 140 -0.15 -31.02 -16.39
#